data_ff507fa3131e28e03865bc97dc1b5a0f
#
_entry.id   ff507fa3131e28e03865bc97dc1b5a0f
#
_cell.length_a   1.000
_cell.length_b   1.000
_cell.length_c   1.000
_cell.angle_alpha   90.00
_cell.angle_beta   90.00
_cell.angle_gamma   90.00
#
_symmetry.space_group_name_H-M   'P 1'
#
loop_
_entity.id
_entity.type
_entity.pdbx_description
1 polymer ?
#
loop_
_entity_poly.entity_id
_entity_poly.type
_entity_poly.pdbx_seq_one_letter_code
_entity_poly.pdbx_strand_id
1 'polypeptide(L)'
;MSRVLDGRITLQDIIDTPISPELIPADENGNIKQKTEDLVGPYELHDFFLYYFLRFGFRPSKIFLLAKKAFLETTGERVKISDNDPDFYDEETIKKWLKTFVRRFFNQQFKRSCLPDGPKVGSVSLSPRGDWRMPSDATSTIWLQEAENL
;
A
#
# COMPACT_ATOMS: atom_id res chain seq x y z
N MET A 1 -32.51 -14.42 3.84
CA MET A 1 -32.02 -13.21 3.13
C MET A 1 -31.28 -12.21 4.05
N SER A 2 -31.57 -12.10 5.36
CA SER A 2 -30.92 -11.11 6.27
C SER A 2 -29.43 -11.39 6.57
N ARG A 3 -29.00 -12.63 6.72
CA ARG A 3 -27.61 -12.99 7.10
C ARG A 3 -26.53 -12.58 6.08
N VAL A 4 -26.86 -12.51 4.80
CA VAL A 4 -25.88 -12.14 3.76
C VAL A 4 -25.67 -10.62 3.71
N LEU A 5 -26.70 -9.86 4.02
CA LEU A 5 -26.63 -8.39 4.12
C LEU A 5 -25.82 -7.96 5.34
N ASP A 6 -25.99 -8.64 6.48
CA ASP A 6 -25.21 -8.38 7.70
C ASP A 6 -23.71 -8.63 7.47
N GLY A 7 -23.36 -9.68 6.73
CA GLY A 7 -21.97 -9.97 6.40
C GLY A 7 -21.29 -8.88 5.56
N ARG A 8 -22.01 -8.26 4.63
CA ARG A 8 -21.46 -7.16 3.82
C ARG A 8 -21.19 -5.92 4.64
N ILE A 9 -22.14 -5.54 5.51
CA ILE A 9 -21.99 -4.39 6.41
C ILE A 9 -20.78 -4.61 7.32
N THR A 10 -20.68 -5.77 7.95
CA THR A 10 -19.56 -6.10 8.84
C THR A 10 -18.19 -6.07 8.10
N LEU A 11 -18.14 -6.58 6.87
CA LEU A 11 -16.92 -6.54 6.06
C LEU A 11 -16.56 -5.11 5.65
N GLN A 12 -17.54 -4.29 5.32
CA GLN A 12 -17.31 -2.89 5.00
C GLN A 12 -16.83 -2.12 6.23
N ASP A 13 -17.42 -2.33 7.40
CA ASP A 13 -16.98 -1.73 8.66
C ASP A 13 -15.51 -2.09 8.98
N ILE A 14 -15.09 -3.32 8.67
CA ILE A 14 -13.70 -3.75 8.84
C ILE A 14 -12.78 -3.00 7.87
N ILE A 15 -13.18 -2.86 6.61
CA ILE A 15 -12.41 -2.13 5.59
C ILE A 15 -12.26 -0.65 5.97
N ASP A 16 -13.34 -0.05 6.44
CA ASP A 16 -13.38 1.37 6.79
C ASP A 16 -12.76 1.67 8.16
N THR A 17 -12.43 0.64 8.95
CA THR A 17 -11.76 0.83 10.24
C THR A 17 -10.30 1.24 10.01
N PRO A 18 -9.86 2.42 10.50
CA PRO A 18 -8.49 2.87 10.33
C PRO A 18 -7.49 1.92 10.99
N ILE A 19 -6.48 1.52 10.23
CA ILE A 19 -5.38 0.71 10.77
C ILE A 19 -4.47 1.61 11.60
N SER A 20 -4.31 1.26 12.87
CA SER A 20 -3.42 1.96 13.80
C SER A 20 -2.46 0.98 14.47
N PRO A 21 -1.29 1.46 14.95
CA PRO A 21 -0.42 0.64 15.77
C PRO A 21 -1.12 0.27 17.09
N GLU A 22 -1.33 -1.01 17.34
CA GLU A 22 -2.04 -1.53 18.53
C GLU A 22 -1.37 -1.12 19.87
N LEU A 23 -0.07 -0.81 19.83
CA LEU A 23 0.71 -0.44 21.02
C LEU A 23 0.67 1.04 21.37
N ILE A 24 0.01 1.87 20.56
CA ILE A 24 -0.17 3.28 20.86
C ILE A 24 -1.52 3.45 21.55
N PRO A 25 -1.56 3.89 22.82
CA PRO A 25 -2.82 4.11 23.52
C PRO A 25 -3.66 5.16 22.79
N ALA A 26 -4.97 4.96 22.78
CA ALA A 26 -5.92 5.98 22.37
C ALA A 26 -5.78 7.25 23.25
N ASP A 27 -6.28 8.37 22.76
CA ASP A 27 -6.37 9.59 23.56
C ASP A 27 -7.40 9.46 24.70
N GLU A 28 -7.50 10.49 25.54
CA GLU A 28 -8.44 10.51 26.69
C GLU A 28 -9.91 10.37 26.26
N ASN A 29 -10.23 10.60 24.97
CA ASN A 29 -11.56 10.48 24.38
C ASN A 29 -11.74 9.14 23.64
N GLY A 30 -10.77 8.23 23.67
CA GLY A 30 -10.81 6.95 22.97
C GLY A 30 -10.49 7.02 21.49
N ASN A 31 -10.01 8.15 20.96
CA ASN A 31 -9.68 8.29 19.55
C ASN A 31 -8.30 7.75 19.23
N ILE A 32 -8.15 7.23 18.02
CA ILE A 32 -6.88 6.75 17.49
C ILE A 32 -5.99 7.96 17.19
N LYS A 33 -4.89 8.10 17.96
CA LYS A 33 -3.94 9.22 17.80
C LYS A 33 -3.14 9.19 16.50
N GLN A 34 -2.88 8.01 15.97
CA GLN A 34 -2.00 7.84 14.81
C GLN A 34 -2.59 6.80 13.86
N LYS A 35 -2.90 7.24 12.67
CA LYS A 35 -3.25 6.34 11.57
C LYS A 35 -1.98 5.89 10.85
N THR A 36 -1.91 4.62 10.49
CA THR A 36 -0.75 4.09 9.75
C THR A 36 -0.59 4.79 8.40
N GLU A 37 -1.68 5.14 7.74
CA GLU A 37 -1.68 5.85 6.46
C GLU A 37 -1.03 7.25 6.52
N ASP A 38 -1.09 7.93 7.67
CA ASP A 38 -0.41 9.22 7.84
C ASP A 38 1.12 9.10 7.69
N LEU A 39 1.65 7.92 8.00
CA LEU A 39 3.08 7.62 7.93
C LEU A 39 3.53 6.96 6.64
N VAL A 40 2.70 6.08 6.11
CA VAL A 40 3.07 5.27 4.93
C VAL A 40 2.44 5.77 3.66
N GLY A 41 1.33 6.50 3.74
CA GLY A 41 0.51 6.95 2.64
C GLY A 41 -0.72 6.09 2.41
N PRO A 42 -1.60 6.54 1.51
CA PRO A 42 -2.83 5.83 1.17
C PRO A 42 -2.56 4.40 0.72
N TYR A 43 -3.27 3.45 1.30
CA TYR A 43 -3.13 2.03 0.95
C TYR A 43 -3.43 1.76 -0.52
N GLU A 44 -4.37 2.48 -1.09
CA GLU A 44 -4.72 2.38 -2.50
C GLU A 44 -3.53 2.61 -3.43
N LEU A 45 -2.73 3.66 -3.16
CA LEU A 45 -1.50 3.92 -3.90
C LEU A 45 -0.45 2.83 -3.67
N HIS A 46 -0.32 2.36 -2.42
CA HIS A 46 0.61 1.29 -2.09
C HIS A 46 0.26 -0.03 -2.77
N ASP A 47 -1.00 -0.40 -2.82
CA ASP A 47 -1.47 -1.60 -3.49
C ASP A 47 -1.22 -1.52 -4.99
N PHE A 48 -1.46 -0.36 -5.59
CA PHE A 48 -1.13 -0.11 -6.99
C PHE A 48 0.36 -0.26 -7.27
N PHE A 49 1.23 0.38 -6.47
CA PHE A 49 2.67 0.29 -6.63
C PHE A 49 3.17 -1.14 -6.44
N LEU A 50 2.69 -1.80 -5.39
CA LEU A 50 3.05 -3.15 -5.04
C LEU A 50 2.67 -4.14 -6.15
N TYR A 51 1.47 -4.01 -6.71
CA TYR A 51 0.99 -4.85 -7.79
C TYR A 51 1.91 -4.78 -9.02
N TYR A 52 2.21 -3.58 -9.49
CA TYR A 52 3.05 -3.41 -10.67
C TYR A 52 4.52 -3.75 -10.42
N PHE A 53 5.01 -3.48 -9.21
CA PHE A 53 6.35 -3.82 -8.81
C PHE A 53 6.55 -5.35 -8.73
N LEU A 54 5.69 -6.03 -7.99
CA LEU A 54 5.83 -7.47 -7.75
C LEU A 54 5.43 -8.33 -8.95
N ARG A 55 4.32 -7.99 -9.57
CA ARG A 55 3.74 -8.82 -10.64
C ARG A 55 4.47 -8.67 -11.95
N PHE A 56 4.95 -7.48 -12.25
CA PHE A 56 5.54 -7.15 -13.55
C PHE A 56 7.00 -6.70 -13.49
N GLY A 57 7.55 -6.47 -12.31
CA GLY A 57 8.91 -5.97 -12.15
C GLY A 57 9.11 -4.56 -12.73
N PHE A 58 8.06 -3.73 -12.73
CA PHE A 58 8.17 -2.41 -13.32
C PHE A 58 9.02 -1.48 -12.47
N ARG A 59 9.77 -0.63 -13.16
CA ARG A 59 10.62 0.40 -12.56
C ARG A 59 9.80 1.58 -12.07
N PRO A 60 10.31 2.39 -11.12
CA PRO A 60 9.59 3.53 -10.55
C PRO A 60 9.01 4.48 -11.60
N SER A 61 9.78 4.82 -12.64
CA SER A 61 9.32 5.70 -13.70
C SER A 61 8.09 5.15 -14.44
N LYS A 62 8.06 3.86 -14.72
CA LYS A 62 6.92 3.23 -15.37
C LYS A 62 5.72 3.13 -14.44
N ILE A 63 5.93 2.80 -13.15
CA ILE A 63 4.87 2.76 -12.15
C ILE A 63 4.25 4.15 -11.99
N PHE A 64 5.07 5.20 -11.93
CA PHE A 64 4.63 6.58 -11.83
C PHE A 64 3.76 6.99 -13.03
N LEU A 65 4.21 6.69 -14.25
CA LEU A 65 3.44 6.98 -15.47
C LEU A 65 2.07 6.31 -15.45
N LEU A 66 2.00 5.04 -15.04
CA LEU A 66 0.74 4.30 -14.93
C LEU A 66 -0.14 4.85 -13.81
N ALA A 67 0.45 5.24 -12.68
CA ALA A 67 -0.28 5.84 -11.56
C ALA A 67 -0.88 7.20 -11.94
N LYS A 68 -0.12 8.04 -12.67
CA LYS A 68 -0.66 9.29 -13.22
C LYS A 68 -1.89 9.03 -14.07
N LYS A 69 -1.81 8.07 -14.97
CA LYS A 69 -2.95 7.73 -15.83
C LYS A 69 -4.14 7.18 -15.03
N ALA A 70 -3.90 6.40 -13.99
CA ALA A 70 -4.95 5.79 -13.20
C ALA A 70 -5.61 6.77 -12.22
N PHE A 71 -4.88 7.72 -11.67
CA PHE A 71 -5.33 8.54 -10.56
C PHE A 71 -5.48 10.04 -10.88
N LEU A 72 -4.82 10.55 -11.94
CA LEU A 72 -4.96 11.93 -12.40
C LEU A 72 -5.93 12.07 -13.58
N GLU A 73 -5.80 11.16 -14.57
CA GLU A 73 -6.46 11.30 -15.87
C GLU A 73 -7.80 10.57 -15.95
N THR A 74 -8.19 9.87 -14.89
CA THR A 74 -9.39 9.04 -14.93
C THR A 74 -10.63 9.92 -14.91
N THR A 75 -11.28 10.05 -16.03
CA THR A 75 -12.60 10.67 -16.20
C THR A 75 -13.76 9.68 -16.02
N GLY A 76 -13.46 8.43 -15.67
CA GLY A 76 -14.41 7.34 -15.50
C GLY A 76 -14.63 6.96 -14.04
N GLU A 77 -15.60 6.09 -13.80
CA GLU A 77 -15.84 5.50 -12.49
C GLU A 77 -14.62 4.68 -12.06
N ARG A 78 -13.91 5.16 -11.07
CA ARG A 78 -12.85 4.41 -10.40
C ARG A 78 -13.46 3.62 -9.26
N VAL A 79 -13.14 2.34 -9.19
CA VAL A 79 -13.48 1.52 -8.02
C VAL A 79 -12.51 1.89 -6.90
N LYS A 80 -13.02 2.56 -5.87
CA LYS A 80 -12.27 2.86 -4.65
C LYS A 80 -12.18 1.63 -3.76
N ILE A 81 -11.11 1.51 -2.98
CA ILE A 81 -10.97 0.47 -1.96
C ILE A 81 -11.85 0.82 -0.76
N SER A 82 -11.83 2.08 -0.34
CA SER A 82 -12.68 2.62 0.72
C SER A 82 -13.46 3.85 0.23
N ASP A 83 -14.63 4.06 0.77
CA ASP A 83 -15.43 5.28 0.52
C ASP A 83 -14.71 6.54 1.01
N ASN A 84 -13.72 6.39 1.90
CA ASN A 84 -12.90 7.49 2.40
C ASN A 84 -11.71 7.84 1.47
N ASP A 85 -11.44 7.03 0.45
CA ASP A 85 -10.39 7.32 -0.51
C ASP A 85 -10.76 8.53 -1.37
N PRO A 86 -9.80 9.44 -1.68
CA PRO A 86 -10.07 10.59 -2.53
C PRO A 86 -10.41 10.15 -3.96
N ASP A 87 -11.12 10.98 -4.69
CA ASP A 87 -11.48 10.70 -6.09
C ASP A 87 -10.26 10.70 -7.01
N PHE A 88 -9.23 11.48 -6.66
CA PHE A 88 -7.97 11.59 -7.41
C PHE A 88 -6.81 11.95 -6.49
N TYR A 89 -5.60 11.68 -6.96
CA TYR A 89 -4.35 12.11 -6.32
C TYR A 89 -3.59 13.01 -7.28
N ASP A 90 -3.05 14.12 -6.79
CA ASP A 90 -2.16 14.95 -7.60
C ASP A 90 -0.79 14.29 -7.84
N GLU A 91 -0.07 14.80 -8.83
CA GLU A 91 1.20 14.26 -9.27
C GLU A 91 2.27 14.25 -8.15
N GLU A 92 2.32 15.30 -7.36
CA GLU A 92 3.26 15.44 -6.25
C GLU A 92 2.98 14.43 -5.14
N THR A 93 1.71 14.18 -4.85
CA THR A 93 1.28 13.15 -3.90
C THR A 93 1.67 11.75 -4.36
N ILE A 94 1.42 11.42 -5.63
CA ILE A 94 1.80 10.13 -6.21
C ILE A 94 3.32 9.95 -6.13
N LYS A 95 4.09 10.96 -6.53
CA LYS A 95 5.56 10.97 -6.50
C LYS A 95 6.11 10.80 -5.09
N LYS A 96 5.57 11.55 -4.12
CA LYS A 96 5.93 11.47 -2.70
C LYS A 96 5.76 10.05 -2.16
N TRP A 97 4.61 9.45 -2.40
CA TRP A 97 4.31 8.14 -1.86
C TRP A 97 5.02 7.00 -2.60
N LEU A 98 5.29 7.16 -3.89
CA LEU A 98 6.13 6.22 -4.63
C LEU A 98 7.57 6.18 -4.09
N LYS A 99 8.17 7.33 -3.80
CA LYS A 99 9.48 7.42 -3.13
C LYS A 99 9.45 6.73 -1.76
N THR A 100 8.41 7.01 -0.99
CA THR A 100 8.22 6.39 0.33
C THR A 100 8.07 4.88 0.20
N PHE A 101 7.28 4.40 -0.75
CA PHE A 101 7.11 2.98 -1.05
C PHE A 101 8.45 2.32 -1.39
N VAL A 102 9.20 2.85 -2.34
CA VAL A 102 10.50 2.29 -2.78
C VAL A 102 11.46 2.20 -1.60
N ARG A 103 11.66 3.30 -0.86
CA ARG A 103 12.53 3.32 0.31
C ARG A 103 12.14 2.28 1.35
N ARG A 104 10.86 2.21 1.70
CA ARG A 104 10.36 1.28 2.71
C ARG A 104 10.39 -0.17 2.22
N PHE A 105 10.11 -0.40 0.96
CA PHE A 105 10.14 -1.76 0.41
C PHE A 105 11.50 -2.43 0.62
N PHE A 106 12.58 -1.74 0.35
CA PHE A 106 13.92 -2.26 0.59
C PHE A 106 14.31 -2.24 2.08
N ASN A 107 14.16 -1.12 2.75
CA ASN A 107 14.61 -0.97 4.14
C ASN A 107 13.85 -1.86 5.14
N GLN A 108 12.65 -2.32 4.80
CA GLN A 108 11.83 -3.19 5.65
C GLN A 108 11.89 -4.67 5.24
N GLN A 109 12.84 -5.06 4.40
CA GLN A 109 12.99 -6.46 3.98
C GLN A 109 13.21 -7.40 5.18
N PHE A 110 13.93 -6.98 6.21
CA PHE A 110 14.14 -7.76 7.42
C PHE A 110 12.83 -8.17 8.10
N LYS A 111 11.80 -7.30 8.07
CA LYS A 111 10.48 -7.63 8.62
C LYS A 111 9.80 -8.73 7.81
N ARG A 112 9.92 -8.69 6.49
CA ARG A 112 9.38 -9.77 5.64
C ARG A 112 10.10 -11.09 5.84
N SER A 113 11.40 -11.03 6.13
CA SER A 113 12.19 -12.22 6.44
C SER A 113 11.73 -12.95 7.70
N CYS A 114 11.05 -12.24 8.61
CA CYS A 114 10.49 -12.78 9.86
C CYS A 114 9.01 -13.15 9.76
N LEU A 115 8.38 -13.03 8.57
CA LEU A 115 6.97 -13.39 8.41
C LEU A 115 6.74 -14.87 8.70
N PRO A 116 5.69 -15.20 9.49
CA PRO A 116 5.28 -16.59 9.68
C PRO A 116 4.71 -17.19 8.39
N ASP A 117 4.53 -18.49 8.38
CA ASP A 117 3.76 -19.14 7.33
C ASP A 117 2.31 -18.67 7.37
N GLY A 118 1.76 -18.40 6.22
CA GLY A 118 0.40 -17.88 6.08
C GLY A 118 -0.20 -18.20 4.71
N PRO A 119 -1.51 -17.99 4.57
CA PRO A 119 -2.18 -18.22 3.30
C PRO A 119 -1.69 -17.20 2.25
N LYS A 120 -1.59 -17.66 1.00
CA LYS A 120 -1.31 -16.82 -0.14
C LYS A 120 -2.62 -16.22 -0.63
N VAL A 121 -2.77 -14.91 -0.48
CA VAL A 121 -3.98 -14.18 -0.88
C VAL A 121 -3.91 -13.75 -2.36
N GLY A 122 -2.77 -13.23 -2.79
CA GLY A 122 -2.54 -12.79 -4.17
C GLY A 122 -1.73 -13.79 -5.00
N SER A 123 -1.36 -13.38 -6.19
CA SER A 123 -0.54 -14.19 -7.10
C SER A 123 0.94 -14.26 -6.71
N VAL A 124 1.41 -13.30 -5.90
CA VAL A 124 2.78 -13.23 -5.37
C VAL A 124 2.74 -13.06 -3.86
N SER A 125 3.39 -13.96 -3.13
CA SER A 125 3.59 -13.84 -1.69
C SER A 125 4.85 -13.04 -1.38
N LEU A 126 4.74 -12.10 -0.45
CA LEU A 126 5.89 -11.29 0.02
C LEU A 126 6.83 -12.05 0.97
N SER A 127 6.43 -13.23 1.43
CA SER A 127 7.27 -14.04 2.29
C SER A 127 8.45 -14.64 1.51
N PRO A 128 9.68 -14.62 2.07
CA PRO A 128 10.82 -15.31 1.50
C PRO A 128 10.67 -16.84 1.44
N ARG A 129 9.78 -17.38 2.25
CA ARG A 129 9.40 -18.83 2.21
C ARG A 129 8.49 -19.14 1.03
N GLY A 130 7.82 -18.10 0.48
CA GLY A 130 6.99 -18.19 -0.71
C GLY A 130 7.74 -17.70 -1.95
N ASP A 131 7.25 -16.60 -2.54
CA ASP A 131 7.67 -16.15 -3.87
C ASP A 131 8.77 -15.07 -3.84
N TRP A 132 8.86 -14.24 -2.78
CA TRP A 132 9.72 -13.08 -2.76
C TRP A 132 11.00 -13.28 -1.96
N ARG A 133 12.04 -13.75 -2.64
CA ARG A 133 13.37 -13.95 -2.05
C ARG A 133 14.27 -12.79 -2.41
N MET A 134 14.53 -11.91 -1.46
CA MET A 134 15.41 -10.75 -1.60
C MET A 134 16.38 -10.70 -0.43
N PRO A 135 17.65 -10.33 -0.64
CA PRO A 135 18.61 -10.13 0.44
C PRO A 135 18.10 -9.06 1.42
N SER A 136 18.33 -9.27 2.72
CA SER A 136 17.90 -8.31 3.75
C SER A 136 18.69 -7.01 3.72
N ASP A 137 19.87 -7.01 3.11
CA ASP A 137 20.78 -5.87 2.93
C ASP A 137 20.69 -5.24 1.54
N ALA A 138 19.71 -5.64 0.72
CA ALA A 138 19.49 -5.03 -0.59
C ALA A 138 19.21 -3.51 -0.44
N THR A 139 19.92 -2.71 -1.25
CA THR A 139 19.81 -1.24 -1.19
C THR A 139 18.79 -0.71 -2.18
N SER A 140 18.13 0.39 -1.81
CA SER A 140 17.15 1.09 -2.64
C SER A 140 17.77 2.15 -3.56
N THR A 141 19.09 2.34 -3.54
CA THR A 141 19.78 3.50 -4.13
C THR A 141 19.38 3.76 -5.57
N ILE A 142 19.52 2.78 -6.45
CA ILE A 142 19.20 2.94 -7.89
C ILE A 142 17.72 3.25 -8.11
N TRP A 143 16.84 2.59 -7.35
CA TRP A 143 15.40 2.77 -7.43
C TRP A 143 14.95 4.15 -6.92
N LEU A 144 15.60 4.62 -5.84
CA LEU A 144 15.32 5.95 -5.30
C LEU A 144 15.82 7.05 -6.21
N GLN A 145 17.03 6.92 -6.78
CA GLN A 145 17.55 7.88 -7.76
C GLN A 145 16.60 8.03 -8.95
N GLU A 146 16.05 6.92 -9.45
CA GLU A 146 15.06 6.99 -10.52
C GLU A 146 13.77 7.69 -10.05
N ALA A 147 13.27 7.38 -8.86
CA ALA A 147 12.07 7.99 -8.31
C ALA A 147 12.26 9.49 -7.95
N GLU A 148 13.45 9.92 -7.66
CA GLU A 148 13.78 11.33 -7.38
C GLU A 148 13.81 12.20 -8.65
N ASN A 149 14.16 11.58 -9.77
CA ASN A 149 14.26 12.25 -11.08
C ASN A 149 12.94 12.23 -11.89
N LEU A 150 11.82 11.88 -11.27
CA LEU A 150 10.51 11.88 -11.88
C LEU A 150 9.94 13.29 -12.07
#